data_6da134d1afe406307c0770e2c72ff1e7
#
_entry.id   6da134d1afe406307c0770e2c72ff1e7
#
_cell.length_a   1.000
_cell.length_b   1.000
_cell.length_c   1.000
_cell.angle_alpha   90.00
_cell.angle_beta   90.00
_cell.angle_gamma   90.00
#
_symmetry.space_group_name_H-M   'P 1'
#
loop_
_entity.id
_entity.type
_entity.pdbx_description
1 polymer ?
#
loop_
_entity_poly.entity_id
_entity_poly.type
_entity_poly.pdbx_seq_one_letter_code
_entity_poly.pdbx_strand_id
1 'polypeptide(L)'
;MQHMSSTIKSFLGLLLVSFSAVSLADQLTLTNGDVINGKIQEKTEDQVLWLSDNFGLLAIDKARIATLNGASLDAPTAVIFTNTYKGDLSFTGGYSSGNIKRKDWDLDGDVEWRHGDFRHSSEINFESHSLDGSRPAEQYDLGYGVDWFFQDKWFWSNALSWGANDDRSIDQFYSIGSAIGRQFWDSEITSLSAETGLRWISEDLKDQTSDRRLTWSWAADYRRMLGNNMEIFHRHGLLIALTDMSDSELNADIGLKVPVVANLFTELKLEWTYDNQPALGTRSSDSQLTVGVNYSW
;
A
#
# COMPACT_ATOMS: atom_id res chain seq x y z
N MET A 1 -29.82 26.60 7.26
CA MET A 1 -29.72 25.30 6.60
C MET A 1 -29.57 25.52 5.08
N GLN A 2 -28.39 25.96 4.67
CA GLN A 2 -28.02 26.16 3.24
C GLN A 2 -26.62 26.78 3.22
N HIS A 3 -25.55 26.03 3.41
CA HIS A 3 -24.15 26.49 3.12
C HIS A 3 -23.10 25.38 3.30
N MET A 4 -23.36 24.19 2.74
CA MET A 4 -22.30 23.15 2.76
C MET A 4 -22.16 22.37 1.45
N SER A 5 -22.67 22.92 0.35
CA SER A 5 -22.62 22.21 -0.95
C SER A 5 -21.65 22.80 -1.97
N SER A 6 -20.84 23.79 -1.61
CA SER A 6 -20.03 24.54 -2.59
C SER A 6 -18.53 24.19 -2.58
N THR A 7 -18.01 23.57 -1.52
CA THR A 7 -16.58 23.38 -1.33
C THR A 7 -16.04 22.09 -1.97
N ILE A 8 -16.87 21.09 -2.13
CA ILE A 8 -16.43 19.79 -2.68
C ILE A 8 -16.30 19.81 -4.22
N LYS A 9 -17.02 20.71 -4.90
CA LYS A 9 -16.98 20.77 -6.37
C LYS A 9 -15.70 21.41 -6.95
N SER A 10 -14.86 22.02 -6.14
CA SER A 10 -13.63 22.68 -6.58
C SER A 10 -12.36 21.83 -6.43
N PHE A 11 -12.41 20.66 -5.81
CA PHE A 11 -11.23 19.83 -5.57
C PHE A 11 -10.99 18.74 -6.62
N LEU A 12 -11.96 18.47 -7.49
CA LEU A 12 -11.87 17.40 -8.50
C LEU A 12 -11.15 17.83 -9.80
N GLY A 13 -10.56 19.01 -9.83
CA GLY A 13 -9.98 19.58 -11.05
C GLY A 13 -8.45 19.63 -11.12
N LEU A 14 -7.71 19.10 -10.15
CA LEU A 14 -6.28 19.40 -10.08
C LEU A 14 -5.38 18.21 -9.72
N LEU A 15 -5.50 17.07 -10.38
CA LEU A 15 -4.43 16.04 -10.30
C LEU A 15 -4.40 15.11 -11.52
N LEU A 16 -4.07 15.67 -12.69
CA LEU A 16 -3.57 14.92 -13.83
C LEU A 16 -2.23 15.54 -14.23
N VAL A 17 -1.21 15.37 -13.39
CA VAL A 17 0.17 15.55 -13.79
C VAL A 17 0.72 14.18 -14.14
N SER A 18 0.69 13.85 -15.43
CA SER A 18 1.37 12.68 -15.99
C SER A 18 2.88 12.86 -15.87
N PHE A 19 3.48 12.33 -14.80
CA PHE A 19 4.91 12.10 -14.74
C PHE A 19 5.24 10.84 -15.55
N SER A 20 5.63 11.00 -16.81
CA SER A 20 6.27 9.95 -17.56
C SER A 20 7.70 9.79 -17.03
N ALA A 21 7.90 8.91 -16.07
CA ALA A 21 9.22 8.46 -15.70
C ALA A 21 9.78 7.64 -16.87
N VAL A 22 10.76 8.17 -17.57
CA VAL A 22 11.55 7.41 -18.55
C VAL A 22 12.44 6.47 -17.73
N SER A 23 11.97 5.25 -17.50
CA SER A 23 12.81 4.17 -16.98
C SER A 23 13.80 3.79 -18.09
N LEU A 24 15.05 4.21 -17.95
CA LEU A 24 16.14 3.66 -18.76
C LEU A 24 16.34 2.22 -18.28
N ALA A 25 16.15 1.26 -19.21
CA ALA A 25 16.49 -0.14 -18.93
C ALA A 25 18.00 -0.25 -18.66
N ASP A 26 18.36 -1.04 -17.65
CA ASP A 26 19.75 -1.36 -17.38
C ASP A 26 20.31 -2.24 -18.50
N GLN A 27 21.62 -2.16 -18.70
CA GLN A 27 22.31 -2.91 -19.73
C GLN A 27 23.35 -3.85 -19.12
N LEU A 28 23.13 -5.15 -19.30
CA LEU A 28 24.06 -6.21 -18.90
C LEU A 28 24.89 -6.63 -20.10
N THR A 29 26.22 -6.47 -20.03
CA THR A 29 27.15 -6.95 -21.05
C THR A 29 27.78 -8.25 -20.59
N LEU A 30 27.68 -9.29 -21.40
CA LEU A 30 28.29 -10.59 -21.15
C LEU A 30 29.76 -10.61 -21.62
N THR A 31 30.54 -11.59 -21.12
CA THR A 31 31.97 -11.77 -21.48
C THR A 31 32.18 -12.11 -22.95
N ASN A 32 31.15 -12.61 -23.66
CA ASN A 32 31.17 -12.85 -25.07
C ASN A 32 30.83 -11.60 -25.93
N GLY A 33 30.54 -10.47 -25.27
CA GLY A 33 30.18 -9.21 -25.93
C GLY A 33 28.68 -9.02 -26.18
N ASP A 34 27.84 -10.00 -25.86
CA ASP A 34 26.39 -9.85 -25.99
C ASP A 34 25.87 -8.85 -24.92
N VAL A 35 24.85 -8.09 -25.32
CA VAL A 35 24.22 -7.08 -24.48
C VAL A 35 22.77 -7.42 -24.29
N ILE A 36 22.34 -7.47 -23.03
CA ILE A 36 20.96 -7.79 -22.64
C ILE A 36 20.38 -6.61 -21.87
N ASN A 37 19.31 -6.01 -22.39
CA ASN A 37 18.56 -4.97 -21.71
C ASN A 37 17.56 -5.58 -20.74
N GLY A 38 17.35 -4.93 -19.59
CA GLY A 38 16.46 -5.41 -18.56
C GLY A 38 16.78 -4.79 -17.20
N LYS A 39 16.53 -5.56 -16.15
CA LYS A 39 16.79 -5.14 -14.75
C LYS A 39 17.31 -6.28 -13.91
N ILE A 40 18.18 -5.96 -12.93
CA ILE A 40 18.54 -6.92 -11.88
C ILE A 40 17.34 -7.17 -10.99
N GLN A 41 17.01 -8.45 -10.78
CA GLN A 41 16.00 -8.88 -9.81
C GLN A 41 16.62 -9.33 -8.50
N GLU A 42 17.73 -10.06 -8.59
CA GLU A 42 18.42 -10.57 -7.42
C GLU A 42 19.91 -10.79 -7.75
N LYS A 43 20.77 -10.61 -6.76
CA LYS A 43 22.19 -10.87 -6.85
C LYS A 43 22.54 -11.87 -5.74
N THR A 44 22.78 -13.11 -6.11
CA THR A 44 23.29 -14.15 -5.19
C THR A 44 24.82 -14.16 -5.19
N GLU A 45 25.46 -15.08 -4.45
CA GLU A 45 26.92 -15.20 -4.41
C GLU A 45 27.50 -15.51 -5.80
N ASP A 46 26.88 -16.41 -6.55
CA ASP A 46 27.39 -16.94 -7.82
C ASP A 46 26.63 -16.45 -9.06
N GLN A 47 25.41 -15.97 -8.94
CA GLN A 47 24.51 -15.65 -10.03
C GLN A 47 23.84 -14.29 -9.89
N VAL A 48 23.40 -13.76 -11.02
CA VAL A 48 22.50 -12.62 -11.14
C VAL A 48 21.20 -13.11 -11.77
N LEU A 49 20.06 -12.89 -11.10
CA LEU A 49 18.74 -13.02 -11.70
C LEU A 49 18.42 -11.73 -12.44
N TRP A 50 18.33 -11.83 -13.74
CA TRP A 50 18.13 -10.73 -14.66
C TRP A 50 16.77 -10.83 -15.34
N LEU A 51 15.91 -9.84 -15.15
CA LEU A 51 14.67 -9.73 -15.90
C LEU A 51 14.96 -9.02 -17.22
N SER A 52 15.07 -9.80 -18.27
CA SER A 52 15.31 -9.27 -19.62
C SER A 52 14.02 -8.76 -20.23
N ASP A 53 14.09 -7.61 -20.92
CA ASP A 53 12.95 -7.02 -21.65
C ASP A 53 12.40 -7.97 -22.74
N ASN A 54 13.24 -8.86 -23.28
CA ASN A 54 12.88 -9.72 -24.41
C ASN A 54 12.77 -11.21 -24.07
N PHE A 55 13.45 -11.66 -22.99
CA PHE A 55 13.60 -13.10 -22.70
C PHE A 55 13.02 -13.54 -21.36
N GLY A 56 12.41 -12.62 -20.60
CA GLY A 56 11.92 -12.91 -19.27
C GLY A 56 13.06 -13.08 -18.25
N LEU A 57 12.82 -13.84 -17.20
CA LEU A 57 13.77 -14.04 -16.10
C LEU A 57 14.90 -14.98 -16.51
N LEU A 58 16.14 -14.50 -16.43
CA LEU A 58 17.36 -15.23 -16.74
C LEU A 58 18.22 -15.37 -15.48
N ALA A 59 18.69 -16.59 -15.19
CA ALA A 59 19.74 -16.82 -14.21
C ALA A 59 21.10 -16.83 -14.93
N ILE A 60 21.94 -15.85 -14.63
CA ILE A 60 23.22 -15.64 -15.33
C ILE A 60 24.35 -15.76 -14.30
N ASP A 61 25.31 -16.67 -14.56
CA ASP A 61 26.49 -16.80 -13.71
C ASP A 61 27.32 -15.51 -13.74
N LYS A 62 27.76 -15.01 -12.61
CA LYS A 62 28.58 -13.79 -12.49
C LYS A 62 29.85 -13.86 -13.35
N ALA A 63 30.46 -15.05 -13.46
CA ALA A 63 31.65 -15.26 -14.30
C ALA A 63 31.40 -15.00 -15.80
N ARG A 64 30.14 -14.97 -16.24
CA ARG A 64 29.75 -14.68 -17.61
C ARG A 64 29.38 -13.21 -17.83
N ILE A 65 29.39 -12.40 -16.79
CA ILE A 65 29.04 -10.97 -16.85
C ILE A 65 30.33 -10.15 -16.93
N ALA A 66 30.48 -9.34 -17.96
CA ALA A 66 31.59 -8.42 -18.10
C ALA A 66 31.30 -7.08 -17.38
N THR A 67 30.15 -6.46 -17.65
CA THR A 67 29.77 -5.19 -17.04
C THR A 67 28.27 -5.08 -16.88
N LEU A 68 27.88 -4.24 -15.91
CA LEU A 68 26.52 -3.72 -15.72
C LEU A 68 26.58 -2.20 -15.95
N ASN A 69 25.82 -1.69 -16.92
CA ASN A 69 25.84 -0.27 -17.30
C ASN A 69 27.26 0.27 -17.57
N GLY A 70 28.13 -0.58 -18.10
CA GLY A 70 29.52 -0.23 -18.39
C GLY A 70 30.48 -0.31 -17.19
N ALA A 71 30.00 -0.61 -15.98
CA ALA A 71 30.80 -0.78 -14.78
C ALA A 71 31.02 -2.26 -14.45
N SER A 72 32.13 -2.62 -13.77
CA SER A 72 32.34 -3.97 -13.24
C SER A 72 31.25 -4.30 -12.21
N LEU A 73 30.77 -5.56 -12.21
CA LEU A 73 29.76 -6.05 -11.28
C LEU A 73 30.19 -5.93 -9.79
N ASP A 74 31.52 -5.99 -9.54
CA ASP A 74 32.12 -5.90 -8.21
C ASP A 74 32.70 -4.51 -7.90
N ALA A 75 32.57 -3.54 -8.83
CA ALA A 75 32.85 -2.16 -8.49
C ALA A 75 31.96 -1.78 -7.30
N PRO A 76 32.49 -1.09 -6.25
CA PRO A 76 31.64 -0.55 -5.22
C PRO A 76 30.60 0.30 -5.95
N THR A 77 29.37 -0.17 -5.93
CA THR A 77 28.26 0.59 -6.51
C THR A 77 28.26 1.89 -5.72
N ALA A 78 28.66 2.99 -6.36
CA ALA A 78 28.31 4.29 -5.81
C ALA A 78 26.81 4.17 -5.58
N VAL A 79 26.36 4.34 -4.34
CA VAL A 79 24.94 4.29 -4.01
C VAL A 79 24.33 5.44 -4.80
N ILE A 80 23.93 5.15 -6.03
CA ILE A 80 23.10 6.06 -6.80
C ILE A 80 21.78 5.96 -6.08
N PHE A 81 21.49 6.95 -5.24
CA PHE A 81 20.19 7.11 -4.62
C PHE A 81 19.18 7.31 -5.76
N THR A 82 18.72 6.22 -6.33
CA THR A 82 17.66 6.27 -7.34
C THR A 82 16.40 6.67 -6.62
N ASN A 83 15.92 7.86 -6.92
CA ASN A 83 14.58 8.23 -6.53
C ASN A 83 13.62 7.29 -7.26
N THR A 84 12.88 6.48 -6.54
CA THR A 84 11.85 5.62 -7.10
C THR A 84 10.50 6.09 -6.60
N TYR A 85 9.55 6.12 -7.53
CA TYR A 85 8.15 6.43 -7.26
C TYR A 85 7.33 5.24 -7.72
N LYS A 86 6.47 4.75 -6.84
CA LYS A 86 5.47 3.74 -7.14
C LYS A 86 4.14 4.21 -6.61
N GLY A 87 3.06 3.83 -7.23
CA GLY A 87 1.75 4.12 -6.71
C GLY A 87 0.70 3.21 -7.29
N ASP A 88 -0.37 3.10 -6.57
CA ASP A 88 -1.56 2.37 -6.91
C ASP A 88 -2.78 3.28 -6.71
N LEU A 89 -3.74 3.19 -7.62
CA LEU A 89 -5.04 3.83 -7.49
C LEU A 89 -6.11 2.81 -7.86
N SER A 90 -6.97 2.48 -6.91
CA SER A 90 -8.07 1.53 -7.06
C SER A 90 -9.40 2.23 -6.97
N PHE A 91 -10.32 1.87 -7.84
CA PHE A 91 -11.69 2.32 -7.80
C PHE A 91 -12.63 1.13 -7.91
N THR A 92 -13.49 0.99 -6.91
CA THR A 92 -14.54 -0.03 -6.90
C THR A 92 -15.91 0.61 -6.80
N GLY A 93 -16.93 -0.09 -7.26
CA GLY A 93 -18.29 0.43 -7.17
C GLY A 93 -19.33 -0.65 -7.40
N GLY A 94 -20.43 -0.56 -6.64
CA GLY A 94 -21.56 -1.43 -6.71
C GLY A 94 -22.88 -0.66 -6.81
N TYR A 95 -23.80 -1.13 -7.66
CA TYR A 95 -25.15 -0.62 -7.71
C TYR A 95 -26.13 -1.77 -7.79
N SER A 96 -27.07 -1.82 -6.87
CA SER A 96 -28.20 -2.74 -6.95
C SER A 96 -29.53 -1.98 -6.95
N SER A 97 -30.49 -2.49 -7.70
CA SER A 97 -31.84 -1.94 -7.75
C SER A 97 -32.86 -3.06 -7.71
N GLY A 98 -34.03 -2.80 -7.14
CA GLY A 98 -35.10 -3.78 -6.95
C GLY A 98 -35.77 -3.58 -5.60
N ASN A 99 -35.95 -4.65 -4.84
CA ASN A 99 -36.52 -4.58 -3.51
C ASN A 99 -35.63 -3.84 -2.51
N ILE A 100 -34.30 -3.84 -2.74
CA ILE A 100 -33.30 -3.08 -1.99
C ILE A 100 -32.48 -2.30 -2.99
N LYS A 101 -32.34 -0.99 -2.76
CA LYS A 101 -31.45 -0.12 -3.55
C LYS A 101 -30.19 0.12 -2.76
N ARG A 102 -29.05 -0.37 -3.25
CA ARG A 102 -27.74 -0.17 -2.64
C ARG A 102 -26.82 0.54 -3.64
N LYS A 103 -26.04 1.46 -3.14
CA LYS A 103 -24.97 2.13 -3.87
C LYS A 103 -23.74 2.12 -2.98
N ASP A 104 -22.67 1.59 -3.51
CA ASP A 104 -21.37 1.55 -2.84
C ASP A 104 -20.34 2.04 -3.83
N TRP A 105 -19.35 2.76 -3.34
CA TRP A 105 -18.16 3.08 -4.10
C TRP A 105 -16.99 3.37 -3.17
N ASP A 106 -15.80 2.92 -3.58
CA ASP A 106 -14.58 3.04 -2.83
C ASP A 106 -13.48 3.58 -3.74
N LEU A 107 -12.61 4.39 -3.17
CA LEU A 107 -11.42 4.93 -3.80
C LEU A 107 -10.25 4.72 -2.84
N ASP A 108 -9.29 3.89 -3.26
CA ASP A 108 -8.05 3.67 -2.53
C ASP A 108 -6.88 4.17 -3.36
N GLY A 109 -5.92 4.81 -2.73
CA GLY A 109 -4.72 5.28 -3.38
C GLY A 109 -3.53 5.21 -2.44
N ASP A 110 -2.40 4.71 -2.94
CA ASP A 110 -1.14 4.72 -2.23
C ASP A 110 0.00 5.17 -3.14
N VAL A 111 0.94 5.89 -2.55
CA VAL A 111 2.15 6.36 -3.21
C VAL A 111 3.35 6.08 -2.31
N GLU A 112 4.34 5.40 -2.85
CA GLU A 112 5.65 5.21 -2.23
C GLU A 112 6.70 6.02 -2.98
N TRP A 113 7.47 6.82 -2.24
CA TRP A 113 8.64 7.52 -2.74
C TRP A 113 9.86 7.13 -1.92
N ARG A 114 10.90 6.62 -2.59
CA ARG A 114 12.18 6.28 -1.96
C ARG A 114 13.27 7.22 -2.43
N HIS A 115 14.03 7.74 -1.49
CA HIS A 115 15.26 8.49 -1.78
C HIS A 115 16.28 8.26 -0.66
N GLY A 116 17.49 7.90 -1.03
CA GLY A 116 18.53 7.55 -0.04
C GLY A 116 18.05 6.44 0.89
N ASP A 117 18.24 6.66 2.17
CA ASP A 117 17.83 5.73 3.23
C ASP A 117 16.37 5.94 3.68
N PHE A 118 15.59 6.74 2.95
CA PHE A 118 14.22 7.07 3.31
C PHE A 118 13.21 6.48 2.33
N ARG A 119 12.13 5.93 2.89
CA ARG A 119 10.90 5.57 2.19
C ARG A 119 9.76 6.40 2.75
N HIS A 120 9.08 7.15 1.90
CA HIS A 120 7.87 7.89 2.23
C HIS A 120 6.68 7.14 1.66
N SER A 121 5.62 7.02 2.43
CA SER A 121 4.35 6.45 2.02
C SER A 121 3.24 7.46 2.26
N SER A 122 2.31 7.54 1.32
CA SER A 122 1.09 8.33 1.46
C SER A 122 -0.08 7.44 1.05
N GLU A 123 -1.12 7.43 1.84
CA GLU A 123 -2.30 6.60 1.64
C GLU A 123 -3.56 7.45 1.72
N ILE A 124 -4.52 7.18 0.86
CA ILE A 124 -5.86 7.75 0.89
C ILE A 124 -6.88 6.65 0.66
N ASN A 125 -7.82 6.52 1.58
CA ASN A 125 -8.96 5.64 1.45
C ASN A 125 -10.22 6.46 1.57
N PHE A 126 -11.18 6.21 0.71
CA PHE A 126 -12.51 6.81 0.78
C PHE A 126 -13.54 5.75 0.42
N GLU A 127 -14.51 5.56 1.28
CA GLU A 127 -15.63 4.65 1.09
C GLU A 127 -16.96 5.40 1.31
N SER A 128 -17.96 5.09 0.51
CA SER A 128 -19.30 5.61 0.68
C SER A 128 -20.33 4.57 0.31
N HIS A 129 -21.29 4.31 1.20
CA HIS A 129 -22.38 3.41 0.91
C HIS A 129 -23.73 3.95 1.36
N SER A 130 -24.79 3.59 0.64
CA SER A 130 -26.16 3.97 0.99
C SER A 130 -27.14 2.85 0.69
N LEU A 131 -28.17 2.71 1.53
CA LEU A 131 -29.28 1.77 1.42
C LEU A 131 -30.59 2.51 1.25
N ASP A 132 -31.40 2.10 0.25
CA ASP A 132 -32.77 2.58 0.01
C ASP A 132 -32.92 4.12 -0.03
N GLY A 133 -31.86 4.81 -0.50
CA GLY A 133 -31.85 6.27 -0.60
C GLY A 133 -31.64 6.98 0.75
N SER A 134 -31.17 6.27 1.78
CA SER A 134 -30.70 6.87 3.01
C SER A 134 -29.53 7.85 2.76
N ARG A 135 -29.24 8.70 3.74
CA ARG A 135 -28.00 9.48 3.71
C ARG A 135 -26.83 8.51 3.62
N PRO A 136 -25.88 8.70 2.68
CA PRO A 136 -24.69 7.86 2.63
C PRO A 136 -23.93 7.88 3.96
N ALA A 137 -23.48 6.72 4.40
CA ALA A 137 -22.41 6.62 5.38
C ALA A 137 -21.09 6.79 4.62
N GLU A 138 -20.20 7.56 5.18
CA GLU A 138 -18.92 7.91 4.58
C GLU A 138 -17.78 7.56 5.56
N GLN A 139 -16.72 7.00 5.01
CA GLN A 139 -15.47 6.74 5.72
C GLN A 139 -14.34 7.32 4.89
N TYR A 140 -13.37 7.95 5.52
CA TYR A 140 -12.13 8.35 4.87
C TYR A 140 -10.96 8.27 5.84
N ASP A 141 -9.80 7.94 5.28
CA ASP A 141 -8.51 7.90 5.98
C ASP A 141 -7.43 8.49 5.09
N LEU A 142 -6.61 9.34 5.67
CA LEU A 142 -5.40 9.90 5.06
C LEU A 142 -4.22 9.51 5.93
N GLY A 143 -3.29 8.77 5.35
CA GLY A 143 -2.07 8.31 5.99
C GLY A 143 -0.81 8.94 5.39
N TYR A 144 0.20 9.17 6.23
CA TYR A 144 1.55 9.52 5.79
C TYR A 144 2.57 8.85 6.70
N GLY A 145 3.54 8.18 6.10
CA GLY A 145 4.61 7.47 6.78
C GLY A 145 5.99 7.87 6.27
N VAL A 146 6.97 7.77 7.16
CA VAL A 146 8.39 7.89 6.82
C VAL A 146 9.16 6.78 7.51
N ASP A 147 9.86 5.98 6.72
CA ASP A 147 10.77 4.93 7.19
C ASP A 147 12.21 5.38 6.93
N TRP A 148 13.01 5.31 7.96
CA TRP A 148 14.46 5.50 7.88
C TRP A 148 15.17 4.16 7.99
N PHE A 149 15.81 3.71 6.91
CA PHE A 149 16.64 2.50 6.87
C PHE A 149 17.99 2.78 7.49
N PHE A 150 18.11 2.55 8.79
CA PHE A 150 19.33 2.79 9.56
C PHE A 150 20.35 1.66 9.43
N GLN A 151 19.94 0.52 8.93
CA GLN A 151 20.77 -0.64 8.61
C GLN A 151 20.12 -1.41 7.45
N ASP A 152 20.89 -2.23 6.72
CA ASP A 152 20.36 -3.08 5.67
C ASP A 152 19.10 -3.84 6.15
N LYS A 153 17.99 -3.63 5.45
CA LYS A 153 16.67 -4.21 5.73
C LYS A 153 15.99 -3.81 7.05
N TRP A 154 16.64 -3.08 7.95
CA TRP A 154 16.01 -2.59 9.17
C TRP A 154 15.65 -1.12 9.04
N PHE A 155 14.44 -0.77 9.42
CA PHE A 155 13.98 0.61 9.36
C PHE A 155 13.26 1.05 10.64
N TRP A 156 13.30 2.35 10.88
CA TRP A 156 12.49 3.02 11.87
C TRP A 156 11.37 3.74 11.15
N SER A 157 10.14 3.36 11.45
CA SER A 157 8.92 3.92 10.88
C SER A 157 8.30 4.96 11.81
N ASN A 158 7.83 6.06 11.23
CA ASN A 158 6.96 7.03 11.90
C ASN A 158 5.79 7.31 10.97
N ALA A 159 4.58 7.23 11.50
CA ALA A 159 3.36 7.37 10.73
C ALA A 159 2.36 8.28 11.42
N LEU A 160 1.61 9.01 10.60
CA LEU A 160 0.47 9.84 10.99
C LEU A 160 -0.74 9.39 10.18
N SER A 161 -1.92 9.37 10.80
CA SER A 161 -3.17 9.25 10.05
C SER A 161 -4.25 10.16 10.62
N TRP A 162 -5.21 10.48 9.75
CA TRP A 162 -6.37 11.30 10.05
C TRP A 162 -7.54 10.86 9.22
N GLY A 163 -8.74 10.79 9.83
CA GLY A 163 -9.92 10.39 9.10
C GLY A 163 -11.20 10.48 9.93
N ALA A 164 -12.25 9.90 9.38
CA ALA A 164 -13.56 9.73 10.01
C ALA A 164 -14.19 8.41 9.55
N ASN A 165 -15.11 7.87 10.34
CA ASN A 165 -15.79 6.63 10.04
C ASN A 165 -17.23 6.66 10.56
N ASP A 166 -18.18 6.86 9.66
CA ASP A 166 -19.61 6.92 9.99
C ASP A 166 -20.13 5.59 10.56
N ASP A 167 -19.63 4.46 10.08
CA ASP A 167 -20.06 3.13 10.49
C ASP A 167 -19.64 2.78 11.91
N ARG A 168 -18.47 3.26 12.32
CA ARG A 168 -17.95 3.14 13.68
C ARG A 168 -18.40 4.28 14.60
N SER A 169 -19.23 5.20 14.09
CA SER A 169 -19.67 6.40 14.82
C SER A 169 -18.52 7.33 15.23
N ILE A 170 -17.41 7.32 14.47
CA ILE A 170 -16.26 8.18 14.67
C ILE A 170 -16.44 9.43 13.81
N ASP A 171 -16.56 10.59 14.45
CA ASP A 171 -16.66 11.89 13.77
C ASP A 171 -15.31 12.32 13.22
N GLN A 172 -14.25 12.07 13.99
CA GLN A 172 -12.87 12.33 13.59
C GLN A 172 -11.89 11.48 14.40
N PHE A 173 -10.84 11.00 13.76
CA PHE A 173 -9.72 10.39 14.45
C PHE A 173 -8.37 10.93 13.98
N TYR A 174 -7.39 10.84 14.88
CA TYR A 174 -5.98 11.11 14.62
C TYR A 174 -5.14 9.99 15.21
N SER A 175 -4.11 9.58 14.51
CA SER A 175 -3.13 8.69 15.08
C SER A 175 -1.70 9.13 14.79
N ILE A 176 -0.81 8.82 15.71
CA ILE A 176 0.64 8.95 15.53
C ILE A 176 1.30 7.66 16.01
N GLY A 177 2.15 7.08 15.16
CA GLY A 177 2.84 5.83 15.45
C GLY A 177 4.34 5.93 15.26
N SER A 178 5.08 5.10 16.00
CA SER A 178 6.51 4.89 15.82
C SER A 178 6.81 3.41 16.00
N ALA A 179 7.54 2.81 15.05
CA ALA A 179 7.78 1.38 14.99
C ALA A 179 9.20 1.06 14.53
N ILE A 180 9.65 -0.16 14.80
CA ILE A 180 10.82 -0.77 14.20
C ILE A 180 10.33 -1.86 13.27
N GLY A 181 10.80 -1.84 12.03
CA GLY A 181 10.43 -2.81 11.02
C GLY A 181 11.62 -3.44 10.32
N ARG A 182 11.33 -4.50 9.61
CA ARG A 182 12.28 -5.20 8.76
C ARG A 182 11.69 -5.48 7.39
N GLN A 183 12.44 -5.15 6.35
CA GLN A 183 12.18 -5.56 4.98
C GLN A 183 12.84 -6.92 4.75
N PHE A 184 12.06 -8.00 4.70
CA PHE A 184 12.58 -9.36 4.51
C PHE A 184 12.97 -9.61 3.07
N TRP A 185 12.06 -9.24 2.16
CA TRP A 185 12.23 -9.29 0.72
C TRP A 185 11.82 -7.97 0.10
N ASP A 186 12.55 -7.53 -0.89
CA ASP A 186 12.28 -6.29 -1.64
C ASP A 186 12.77 -6.43 -3.07
N SER A 187 11.95 -7.05 -3.90
CA SER A 187 12.19 -7.22 -5.33
C SER A 187 10.92 -6.93 -6.12
N GLU A 188 11.03 -6.82 -7.42
CA GLU A 188 9.86 -6.66 -8.29
C GLU A 188 8.93 -7.88 -8.27
N ILE A 189 9.46 -9.07 -7.92
CA ILE A 189 8.66 -10.31 -7.87
C ILE A 189 8.01 -10.52 -6.51
N THR A 190 8.72 -10.20 -5.44
CA THR A 190 8.19 -10.43 -4.08
C THR A 190 8.68 -9.35 -3.13
N SER A 191 7.79 -8.88 -2.29
CA SER A 191 8.07 -7.97 -1.20
C SER A 191 7.44 -8.51 0.08
N LEU A 192 8.15 -8.41 1.18
CA LEU A 192 7.62 -8.68 2.52
C LEU A 192 8.29 -7.75 3.51
N SER A 193 7.50 -6.99 4.21
CA SER A 193 7.92 -6.22 5.38
C SER A 193 7.04 -6.54 6.58
N ALA A 194 7.59 -6.37 7.77
CA ALA A 194 6.82 -6.38 9.00
C ALA A 194 7.41 -5.39 10.00
N GLU A 195 6.54 -4.81 10.80
CA GLU A 195 6.92 -3.82 11.80
C GLU A 195 6.13 -3.99 13.10
N THR A 196 6.70 -3.52 14.20
CA THR A 196 6.07 -3.48 15.51
C THR A 196 6.47 -2.22 16.25
N GLY A 197 5.52 -1.65 16.99
CA GLY A 197 5.78 -0.38 17.65
C GLY A 197 4.68 0.05 18.60
N LEU A 198 4.59 1.35 18.77
CA LEU A 198 3.55 2.00 19.57
C LEU A 198 2.81 3.01 18.70
N ARG A 199 1.49 3.08 18.91
CA ARG A 199 0.62 4.04 18.24
C ARG A 199 -0.29 4.70 19.26
N TRP A 200 -0.31 6.00 19.26
CA TRP A 200 -1.31 6.78 20.00
C TRP A 200 -2.46 7.10 19.07
N ILE A 201 -3.69 6.90 19.56
CA ILE A 201 -4.92 7.10 18.80
C ILE A 201 -5.82 8.02 19.63
N SER A 202 -6.46 8.98 18.97
CA SER A 202 -7.51 9.84 19.52
C SER A 202 -8.70 9.79 18.58
N GLU A 203 -9.85 9.39 19.09
CA GLU A 203 -11.12 9.30 18.38
C GLU A 203 -12.15 10.20 19.06
N ASP A 204 -12.78 11.08 18.29
CA ASP A 204 -13.93 11.85 18.73
C ASP A 204 -15.19 11.18 18.17
N LEU A 205 -16.08 10.75 19.06
CA LEU A 205 -17.28 10.02 18.69
C LEU A 205 -18.44 10.98 18.43
N LYS A 206 -19.40 10.56 17.61
CA LYS A 206 -20.60 11.36 17.28
C LYS A 206 -21.51 11.69 18.47
N ASP A 207 -21.38 10.96 19.57
CA ASP A 207 -22.06 11.25 20.83
C ASP A 207 -21.38 12.32 21.69
N GLN A 208 -20.35 12.98 21.15
CA GLN A 208 -19.49 13.98 21.80
C GLN A 208 -18.56 13.43 22.91
N THR A 209 -18.40 12.13 22.98
CA THR A 209 -17.34 11.52 23.81
C THR A 209 -16.05 11.42 23.01
N SER A 210 -14.91 11.33 23.70
CA SER A 210 -13.61 11.14 23.08
C SER A 210 -12.93 9.93 23.72
N ASP A 211 -12.36 9.08 22.89
CA ASP A 211 -11.48 8.01 23.34
C ASP A 211 -10.04 8.34 22.98
N ARG A 212 -9.11 8.04 23.89
CA ARG A 212 -7.69 8.24 23.70
C ARG A 212 -6.93 7.08 24.29
N ARG A 213 -6.17 6.38 23.41
CA ARG A 213 -5.45 5.20 23.83
C ARG A 213 -4.06 5.11 23.22
N LEU A 214 -3.13 4.56 24.01
CA LEU A 214 -1.83 4.12 23.51
C LEU A 214 -1.91 2.62 23.24
N THR A 215 -1.58 2.22 22.04
CA THR A 215 -1.65 0.82 21.59
C THR A 215 -0.26 0.28 21.27
N TRP A 216 -0.04 -1.00 21.49
CA TRP A 216 0.98 -1.75 20.80
C TRP A 216 0.46 -2.04 19.39
N SER A 217 1.33 -1.88 18.39
CA SER A 217 1.00 -2.09 16.99
C SER A 217 1.89 -3.15 16.36
N TRP A 218 1.29 -3.93 15.49
CA TRP A 218 1.96 -4.84 14.58
C TRP A 218 1.37 -4.63 13.18
N ALA A 219 2.21 -4.63 12.15
CA ALA A 219 1.78 -4.61 10.77
C ALA A 219 2.69 -5.48 9.91
N ALA A 220 2.12 -6.09 8.87
CA ALA A 220 2.87 -6.78 7.84
C ALA A 220 2.22 -6.58 6.47
N ASP A 221 3.08 -6.43 5.47
CA ASP A 221 2.73 -6.28 4.06
C ASP A 221 3.48 -7.32 3.24
N TYR A 222 2.75 -8.11 2.47
CA TYR A 222 3.27 -9.12 1.57
C TYR A 222 2.70 -8.95 0.17
N ARG A 223 3.57 -9.00 -0.83
CA ARG A 223 3.21 -8.94 -2.24
C ARG A 223 4.04 -9.93 -3.04
N ARG A 224 3.42 -10.60 -4.02
CA ARG A 224 4.11 -11.50 -4.93
C ARG A 224 3.51 -11.46 -6.33
N MET A 225 4.38 -11.26 -7.33
CA MET A 225 4.04 -11.46 -8.73
C MET A 225 3.98 -12.94 -9.04
N LEU A 226 2.89 -13.37 -9.64
CA LEU A 226 2.66 -14.71 -10.18
C LEU A 226 2.90 -14.72 -11.69
N GLY A 227 2.86 -15.91 -12.31
CA GLY A 227 2.93 -16.02 -13.76
C GLY A 227 1.89 -15.13 -14.46
N ASN A 228 2.20 -14.66 -15.68
CA ASN A 228 1.35 -13.75 -16.47
C ASN A 228 1.10 -12.37 -15.82
N ASN A 229 2.05 -11.87 -15.03
CA ASN A 229 1.98 -10.57 -14.35
C ASN A 229 0.76 -10.40 -13.42
N MET A 230 0.20 -11.46 -12.92
CA MET A 230 -0.76 -11.41 -11.83
C MET A 230 -0.04 -11.11 -10.52
N GLU A 231 -0.64 -10.35 -9.63
CA GLU A 231 -0.11 -10.06 -8.31
C GLU A 231 -1.07 -10.57 -7.23
N ILE A 232 -0.55 -11.32 -6.27
CA ILE A 232 -1.23 -11.59 -5.00
C ILE A 232 -0.63 -10.69 -3.93
N PHE A 233 -1.48 -10.11 -3.09
CA PHE A 233 -1.05 -9.33 -1.94
C PHE A 233 -1.82 -9.73 -0.68
N HIS A 234 -1.19 -9.51 0.48
CA HIS A 234 -1.78 -9.67 1.80
C HIS A 234 -1.20 -8.63 2.74
N ARG A 235 -2.08 -7.86 3.38
CA ARG A 235 -1.73 -6.89 4.40
C ARG A 235 -2.50 -7.21 5.67
N HIS A 236 -1.89 -7.01 6.83
CA HIS A 236 -2.63 -7.05 8.08
C HIS A 236 -1.98 -6.14 9.11
N GLY A 237 -2.84 -5.63 9.99
CA GLY A 237 -2.47 -4.81 11.13
C GLY A 237 -3.21 -5.24 12.38
N LEU A 238 -2.51 -5.23 13.51
CA LEU A 238 -3.06 -5.52 14.84
C LEU A 238 -2.73 -4.37 15.79
N LEU A 239 -3.73 -3.90 16.51
CA LEU A 239 -3.60 -2.92 17.57
C LEU A 239 -4.10 -3.54 18.88
N ILE A 240 -3.36 -3.35 19.96
CA ILE A 240 -3.77 -3.79 21.30
C ILE A 240 -3.56 -2.62 22.26
N ALA A 241 -4.61 -2.15 22.92
CA ALA A 241 -4.52 -1.06 23.88
C ALA A 241 -3.69 -1.46 25.11
N LEU A 242 -2.71 -0.63 25.47
CA LEU A 242 -1.83 -0.93 26.61
C LEU A 242 -2.51 -0.80 27.97
N THR A 243 -3.60 -0.06 28.03
CA THR A 243 -4.40 0.13 29.24
C THR A 243 -5.41 -0.99 29.48
N ASP A 244 -5.85 -1.62 28.40
CA ASP A 244 -6.77 -2.75 28.42
C ASP A 244 -6.46 -3.71 27.28
N MET A 245 -5.74 -4.80 27.56
CA MET A 245 -5.33 -5.76 26.55
C MET A 245 -6.50 -6.53 25.89
N SER A 246 -7.71 -6.40 26.43
CA SER A 246 -8.92 -6.92 25.78
C SER A 246 -9.43 -5.99 24.67
N ASP A 247 -9.01 -4.73 24.65
CA ASP A 247 -9.28 -3.79 23.57
C ASP A 247 -8.24 -4.02 22.46
N SER A 248 -8.69 -4.71 21.41
CA SER A 248 -7.84 -5.11 20.29
C SER A 248 -8.58 -5.02 18.97
N GLU A 249 -7.89 -4.49 17.97
CA GLU A 249 -8.38 -4.34 16.60
C GLU A 249 -7.46 -5.08 15.64
N LEU A 250 -8.03 -5.83 14.71
CA LEU A 250 -7.34 -6.51 13.61
C LEU A 250 -7.95 -6.09 12.28
N ASN A 251 -7.09 -5.66 11.34
CA ASN A 251 -7.46 -5.42 9.96
C ASN A 251 -6.63 -6.34 9.07
N ALA A 252 -7.24 -6.97 8.08
CA ALA A 252 -6.56 -7.86 7.16
C ALA A 252 -7.16 -7.78 5.76
N ASP A 253 -6.29 -7.64 4.77
CA ASP A 253 -6.64 -7.63 3.36
C ASP A 253 -5.91 -8.77 2.65
N ILE A 254 -6.59 -9.42 1.74
CA ILE A 254 -5.99 -10.31 0.77
C ILE A 254 -6.58 -10.03 -0.60
N GLY A 255 -5.74 -9.92 -1.61
CA GLY A 255 -6.23 -9.63 -2.95
C GLY A 255 -5.42 -10.24 -4.06
N LEU A 256 -6.02 -10.18 -5.24
CA LEU A 256 -5.46 -10.64 -6.50
C LEU A 256 -5.65 -9.53 -7.54
N LYS A 257 -4.54 -9.05 -8.13
CA LYS A 257 -4.56 -8.16 -9.29
C LYS A 257 -4.29 -8.97 -10.56
N VAL A 258 -5.17 -8.85 -11.53
CA VAL A 258 -5.07 -9.53 -12.83
C VAL A 258 -4.88 -8.47 -13.91
N PRO A 259 -3.79 -8.50 -14.69
CA PRO A 259 -3.51 -7.48 -15.68
C PRO A 259 -4.56 -7.50 -16.81
N VAL A 260 -5.02 -6.32 -17.21
CA VAL A 260 -5.92 -6.11 -18.34
C VAL A 260 -5.12 -5.53 -19.51
N VAL A 261 -4.43 -4.44 -19.28
CA VAL A 261 -3.55 -3.79 -20.26
C VAL A 261 -2.53 -2.90 -19.54
N ALA A 262 -1.27 -2.98 -19.93
CA ALA A 262 -0.17 -2.19 -19.36
C ALA A 262 -0.26 -2.10 -17.82
N ASN A 263 -0.52 -0.92 -17.30
CA ASN A 263 -0.59 -0.60 -15.87
C ASN A 263 -1.99 -0.74 -15.26
N LEU A 264 -2.96 -1.27 -16.03
CA LEU A 264 -4.34 -1.41 -15.61
C LEU A 264 -4.65 -2.86 -15.25
N PHE A 265 -5.19 -3.07 -14.06
CA PHE A 265 -5.53 -4.38 -13.51
C PHE A 265 -7.01 -4.44 -13.13
N THR A 266 -7.58 -5.63 -13.18
CA THR A 266 -8.77 -5.95 -12.40
C THR A 266 -8.30 -6.44 -11.04
N GLU A 267 -8.87 -5.89 -9.97
CA GLU A 267 -8.56 -6.26 -8.60
C GLU A 267 -9.75 -6.98 -7.96
N LEU A 268 -9.46 -8.08 -7.28
CA LEU A 268 -10.36 -8.76 -6.36
C LEU A 268 -9.74 -8.66 -4.97
N LYS A 269 -10.44 -8.02 -4.02
CA LYS A 269 -9.95 -7.78 -2.64
C LYS A 269 -10.98 -8.27 -1.64
N LEU A 270 -10.53 -9.06 -0.68
CA LEU A 270 -11.28 -9.42 0.52
C LEU A 270 -10.67 -8.68 1.71
N GLU A 271 -11.48 -7.87 2.35
CA GLU A 271 -11.15 -7.11 3.56
C GLU A 271 -11.85 -7.76 4.75
N TRP A 272 -11.17 -7.83 5.86
CA TRP A 272 -11.71 -8.31 7.12
C TRP A 272 -11.23 -7.43 8.25
N THR A 273 -12.19 -6.94 9.04
CA THR A 273 -11.94 -6.15 10.23
C THR A 273 -12.52 -6.84 11.45
N TYR A 274 -11.81 -6.76 12.55
CA TYR A 274 -12.26 -7.28 13.84
C TYR A 274 -11.92 -6.28 14.95
N ASP A 275 -12.92 -5.92 15.73
CA ASP A 275 -12.83 -5.05 16.90
C ASP A 275 -13.41 -5.80 18.09
N ASN A 276 -12.61 -6.03 19.13
CA ASN A 276 -13.03 -6.78 20.31
C ASN A 276 -13.92 -5.95 21.26
N GLN A 277 -13.85 -4.62 21.17
CA GLN A 277 -14.68 -3.70 21.97
C GLN A 277 -15.39 -2.67 21.06
N PRO A 278 -16.26 -3.12 20.15
CA PRO A 278 -16.89 -2.24 19.20
C PRO A 278 -17.85 -1.26 19.90
N ALA A 279 -18.07 -0.10 19.30
CA ALA A 279 -19.02 0.88 19.77
C ALA A 279 -20.42 0.27 19.92
N LEU A 280 -21.22 0.77 20.88
CA LEU A 280 -22.56 0.25 21.17
C LEU A 280 -23.43 0.28 19.89
N GLY A 281 -23.93 -0.90 19.53
CA GLY A 281 -24.79 -1.09 18.36
C GLY A 281 -24.05 -1.46 17.06
N THR A 282 -22.72 -1.54 17.08
CA THR A 282 -21.92 -2.03 15.97
C THR A 282 -21.53 -3.51 16.16
N ARG A 283 -21.07 -4.17 15.10
CA ARG A 283 -20.60 -5.56 15.14
C ARG A 283 -19.09 -5.61 15.42
N SER A 284 -18.66 -6.71 16.03
CA SER A 284 -17.24 -6.97 16.28
C SER A 284 -16.47 -7.40 15.03
N SER A 285 -17.14 -7.81 13.98
CA SER A 285 -16.45 -8.29 12.75
C SER A 285 -17.23 -7.91 11.54
N ASP A 286 -16.52 -7.35 10.56
CA ASP A 286 -17.02 -7.03 9.24
C ASP A 286 -16.12 -7.67 8.18
N SER A 287 -16.71 -8.03 7.06
CA SER A 287 -15.97 -8.52 5.91
C SER A 287 -16.59 -8.00 4.62
N GLN A 288 -15.74 -7.57 3.71
CA GLN A 288 -16.14 -7.01 2.42
C GLN A 288 -15.36 -7.69 1.30
N LEU A 289 -16.06 -8.09 0.25
CA LEU A 289 -15.45 -8.57 -0.97
C LEU A 289 -15.70 -7.54 -2.07
N THR A 290 -14.64 -6.98 -2.60
CA THR A 290 -14.70 -5.96 -3.64
C THR A 290 -14.09 -6.43 -4.93
N VAL A 291 -14.63 -5.93 -6.04
CA VAL A 291 -14.09 -6.12 -7.39
C VAL A 291 -13.98 -4.75 -8.04
N GLY A 292 -12.81 -4.40 -8.48
CA GLY A 292 -12.55 -3.07 -9.01
C GLY A 292 -11.52 -3.04 -10.12
N VAL A 293 -11.14 -1.82 -10.45
CA VAL A 293 -10.08 -1.50 -11.40
C VAL A 293 -8.97 -0.79 -10.66
N ASN A 294 -7.75 -1.26 -10.84
CA ASN A 294 -6.54 -0.71 -10.23
C ASN A 294 -5.59 -0.23 -11.33
N TYR A 295 -5.00 0.94 -11.11
CA TYR A 295 -3.94 1.49 -11.95
C TYR A 295 -2.67 1.62 -11.11
N SER A 296 -1.60 0.91 -11.53
CA SER A 296 -0.29 0.90 -10.85
C SER A 296 0.77 1.56 -11.72
N TRP A 297 1.72 2.31 -11.14
CA TRP A 297 2.84 2.96 -11.87
C TRP A 297 4.16 2.90 -11.13
#